data_446149f95d8e71de3caa4036cec64aab
#
_entry.id   446149f95d8e71de3caa4036cec64aab
#
_cell.length_a   1.000
_cell.length_b   1.000
_cell.length_c   1.000
_cell.angle_alpha   90.00
_cell.angle_beta   90.00
_cell.angle_gamma   90.00
#
_symmetry.space_group_name_H-M   'P 1'
#
loop_
_entity.id
_entity.type
_entity.pdbx_description
1 polymer ?
#
loop_
_entity_poly.entity_id
_entity_poly.type
_entity_poly.pdbx_seq_one_letter_code
_entity_poly.pdbx_strand_id
1 'polypeptide(L)'
;MAAPLSAQRDASQDVVWRIGGLRNGFCVLLLVEPQLASRSLPAGLRLVTAGQANDLHPALKSEVEAQPELGAWSPSHLCFYAMDTVQTDDYQLSNKSGRKPQLLALWTVGAEETGSGNKRDVALLILTTNERLIRSGRLAGQVLREVEATLGKAPEVDENGHPSGDDRFQIKMGNTLITWDGRQARDSSAVSGSVAIAWAASAGAARKGNGSLTLTPQWASPMVGALKVEGKDDLAKALQGSPVRFVGPLYRGGGGEIRLQR
;
A
#
# COMPACT_ATOMS: atom_id res chain seq x y z
N MET A 1 4.76 -38.57 34.94
CA MET A 1 4.36 -38.34 33.55
C MET A 1 4.58 -36.86 33.26
N ALA A 2 5.61 -36.54 32.50
CA ALA A 2 5.89 -35.15 32.10
C ALA A 2 5.08 -34.84 30.82
N ALA A 3 4.27 -33.78 30.86
CA ALA A 3 3.55 -33.29 29.69
C ALA A 3 4.56 -32.82 28.64
N PRO A 4 4.32 -33.08 27.35
CA PRO A 4 5.21 -32.58 26.30
C PRO A 4 5.13 -31.06 26.27
N LEU A 5 6.28 -30.40 26.37
CA LEU A 5 6.45 -28.99 26.05
C LEU A 5 6.02 -28.80 24.59
N SER A 6 4.86 -28.21 24.40
CA SER A 6 4.47 -27.70 23.10
C SER A 6 5.49 -26.63 22.76
N ALA A 7 6.39 -26.93 21.83
CA ALA A 7 7.28 -25.94 21.25
C ALA A 7 6.41 -24.81 20.68
N GLN A 8 6.39 -23.68 21.34
CA GLN A 8 5.88 -22.44 20.81
C GLN A 8 6.69 -22.18 19.53
N ARG A 9 6.10 -22.44 18.36
CA ARG A 9 6.70 -22.05 17.08
C ARG A 9 6.97 -20.55 17.16
N ASP A 10 8.22 -20.20 17.06
CA ASP A 10 8.65 -18.82 17.02
C ASP A 10 7.99 -18.16 15.80
N ALA A 11 7.12 -17.18 16.04
CA ALA A 11 6.40 -16.45 14.98
C ALA A 11 7.35 -15.77 13.98
N SER A 12 8.66 -15.70 14.30
CA SER A 12 9.70 -15.23 13.37
C SER A 12 9.97 -16.19 12.21
N GLN A 13 9.65 -17.49 12.36
CA GLN A 13 9.92 -18.52 11.35
C GLN A 13 8.92 -18.54 10.18
N ASP A 14 7.78 -17.88 10.30
CA ASP A 14 6.74 -17.83 9.27
C ASP A 14 6.80 -16.54 8.41
N VAL A 15 7.79 -15.68 8.60
CA VAL A 15 7.95 -14.44 7.82
C VAL A 15 8.55 -14.77 6.46
N VAL A 16 7.75 -14.63 5.42
CA VAL A 16 8.18 -14.84 4.02
C VAL A 16 8.96 -13.65 3.50
N TRP A 17 8.56 -12.44 3.90
CA TRP A 17 9.22 -11.20 3.51
C TRP A 17 9.26 -10.19 4.62
N ARG A 18 10.41 -9.57 4.74
CA ARG A 18 10.62 -8.37 5.53
C ARG A 18 11.17 -7.28 4.63
N ILE A 19 10.39 -6.23 4.43
CA ILE A 19 10.73 -5.08 3.59
C ILE A 19 10.86 -3.89 4.52
N GLY A 20 12.05 -3.33 4.60
CA GLY A 20 12.36 -2.26 5.54
C GLY A 20 12.93 -1.01 4.88
N GLY A 21 13.08 0.03 5.69
CA GLY A 21 13.54 1.33 5.21
C GLY A 21 12.55 2.00 4.27
N LEU A 22 11.25 1.77 4.51
CA LEU A 22 10.19 2.41 3.71
C LEU A 22 10.20 3.91 3.98
N ARG A 23 10.40 4.69 2.94
CA ARG A 23 10.51 6.14 3.02
C ARG A 23 10.01 6.83 1.76
N ASN A 24 9.85 8.15 1.87
CA ASN A 24 9.41 8.97 0.75
C ASN A 24 8.17 8.38 0.07
N GLY A 25 7.24 7.92 0.90
CA GLY A 25 6.02 7.31 0.44
C GLY A 25 4.95 8.36 0.16
N PHE A 26 4.04 8.02 -0.71
CA PHE A 26 2.78 8.76 -0.89
C PHE A 26 1.68 7.78 -1.19
N CYS A 27 0.46 8.18 -0.88
CA CYS A 27 -0.72 7.39 -1.16
C CYS A 27 -1.67 8.13 -2.11
N VAL A 28 -2.34 7.37 -2.95
CA VAL A 28 -3.56 7.80 -3.61
C VAL A 28 -4.72 7.18 -2.86
N LEU A 29 -5.56 8.02 -2.27
CA LEU A 29 -6.81 7.62 -1.63
C LEU A 29 -7.92 7.71 -2.66
N LEU A 30 -8.71 6.67 -2.80
CA LEU A 30 -9.77 6.63 -3.80
C LEU A 30 -10.96 5.79 -3.33
N LEU A 31 -12.07 5.94 -4.02
CA LEU A 31 -13.21 5.04 -3.92
C LEU A 31 -13.21 4.12 -5.14
N VAL A 32 -13.31 2.82 -4.92
CA VAL A 32 -13.38 1.83 -6.00
C VAL A 32 -14.73 1.16 -6.05
N GLU A 33 -15.14 0.82 -7.28
CA GLU A 33 -16.36 0.06 -7.49
C GLU A 33 -16.25 -1.32 -6.82
N PRO A 34 -17.20 -1.70 -5.93
CA PRO A 34 -17.14 -2.96 -5.20
C PRO A 34 -17.01 -4.19 -6.09
N GLN A 35 -17.63 -4.19 -7.26
CA GLN A 35 -17.54 -5.30 -8.21
C GLN A 35 -16.12 -5.50 -8.74
N LEU A 36 -15.37 -4.42 -8.96
CA LEU A 36 -13.99 -4.50 -9.40
C LEU A 36 -13.06 -5.03 -8.30
N ALA A 37 -13.22 -4.52 -7.07
CA ALA A 37 -12.42 -4.92 -5.93
C ALA A 37 -12.69 -6.36 -5.47
N SER A 38 -13.94 -6.80 -5.51
CA SER A 38 -14.34 -8.14 -5.05
C SER A 38 -13.74 -9.29 -5.86
N ARG A 39 -13.37 -9.06 -7.12
CA ARG A 39 -12.78 -10.09 -7.98
C ARG A 39 -11.44 -10.64 -7.44
N SER A 40 -10.71 -9.84 -6.69
CA SER A 40 -9.42 -10.21 -6.11
C SER A 40 -9.48 -10.45 -4.60
N LEU A 41 -10.68 -10.43 -4.02
CA LEU A 41 -10.83 -10.59 -2.58
C LEU A 41 -10.68 -12.07 -2.18
N PRO A 42 -9.89 -12.39 -1.14
CA PRO A 42 -9.79 -13.74 -0.59
C PRO A 42 -11.15 -14.25 -0.07
N ALA A 43 -11.37 -15.56 -0.18
CA ALA A 43 -12.54 -16.20 0.41
C ALA A 43 -12.65 -15.92 1.92
N GLY A 44 -13.87 -15.68 2.42
CA GLY A 44 -14.17 -15.38 3.82
C GLY A 44 -13.81 -13.94 4.25
N LEU A 45 -13.56 -13.05 3.27
CA LEU A 45 -13.52 -11.62 3.47
C LEU A 45 -14.68 -10.98 2.69
N ARG A 46 -15.20 -9.88 3.22
CA ARG A 46 -16.15 -9.02 2.53
C ARG A 46 -15.62 -7.60 2.47
N LEU A 47 -15.91 -6.88 1.40
CA LEU A 47 -15.53 -5.49 1.29
C LEU A 47 -16.25 -4.65 2.34
N VAL A 48 -15.54 -3.67 2.87
CA VAL A 48 -16.13 -2.59 3.66
C VAL A 48 -16.47 -1.45 2.70
N THR A 49 -17.72 -0.98 2.73
CA THR A 49 -18.10 0.20 1.95
C THR A 49 -17.80 1.49 2.71
N ALA A 50 -17.72 2.61 2.01
CA ALA A 50 -17.45 3.90 2.62
C ALA A 50 -18.50 4.29 3.67
N GLY A 51 -19.76 3.93 3.44
CA GLY A 51 -20.84 4.15 4.41
C GLY A 51 -20.76 3.26 5.66
N GLN A 52 -19.97 2.18 5.63
CA GLN A 52 -19.75 1.26 6.76
C GLN A 52 -18.40 1.49 7.47
N ALA A 53 -17.50 2.28 6.86
CA ALA A 53 -16.19 2.55 7.40
C ALA A 53 -16.26 3.59 8.53
N ASN A 54 -15.92 3.19 9.76
CA ASN A 54 -15.89 4.12 10.90
C ASN A 54 -14.65 5.01 10.91
N ASP A 55 -13.61 4.59 10.22
CA ASP A 55 -12.26 5.16 10.17
C ASP A 55 -11.90 5.70 8.78
N LEU A 56 -12.90 6.12 8.03
CA LEU A 56 -12.71 6.71 6.71
C LEU A 56 -11.85 7.97 6.80
N HIS A 57 -10.86 8.06 5.90
CA HIS A 57 -10.01 9.24 5.82
C HIS A 57 -10.87 10.53 5.70
N PRO A 58 -10.56 11.61 6.44
CA PRO A 58 -11.42 12.80 6.50
C PRO A 58 -11.80 13.37 5.13
N ALA A 59 -10.86 13.36 4.16
CA ALA A 59 -11.13 13.81 2.81
C ALA A 59 -12.20 12.97 2.09
N LEU A 60 -12.13 11.62 2.21
CA LEU A 60 -13.15 10.74 1.65
C LEU A 60 -14.47 10.86 2.39
N LYS A 61 -14.42 11.04 3.72
CA LYS A 61 -15.60 11.20 4.54
C LYS A 61 -16.40 12.43 4.13
N SER A 62 -15.74 13.55 3.92
CA SER A 62 -16.37 14.80 3.47
C SER A 62 -17.09 14.62 2.13
N GLU A 63 -16.51 13.89 1.20
CA GLU A 63 -17.13 13.61 -0.11
C GLU A 63 -18.35 12.70 0.04
N VAL A 64 -18.26 11.66 0.86
CA VAL A 64 -19.39 10.73 1.10
C VAL A 64 -20.53 11.43 1.82
N GLU A 65 -20.24 12.36 2.73
CA GLU A 65 -21.26 13.18 3.39
C GLU A 65 -21.95 14.13 2.40
N ALA A 66 -21.20 14.69 1.44
CA ALA A 66 -21.74 15.56 0.39
C ALA A 66 -22.52 14.79 -0.69
N GLN A 67 -22.15 13.53 -0.96
CA GLN A 67 -22.71 12.66 -1.99
C GLN A 67 -22.97 11.27 -1.40
N PRO A 68 -24.14 11.05 -0.74
CA PRO A 68 -24.43 9.80 -0.01
C PRO A 68 -24.38 8.52 -0.86
N GLU A 69 -24.59 8.62 -2.16
CA GLU A 69 -24.46 7.50 -3.10
C GLU A 69 -23.05 6.92 -3.15
N LEU A 70 -22.02 7.72 -2.81
CA LEU A 70 -20.64 7.25 -2.69
C LEU A 70 -20.46 6.30 -1.49
N GLY A 71 -21.38 6.29 -0.56
CA GLY A 71 -21.39 5.35 0.57
C GLY A 71 -21.43 3.88 0.15
N ALA A 72 -21.87 3.57 -1.06
CA ALA A 72 -21.85 2.21 -1.62
C ALA A 72 -20.48 1.79 -2.18
N TRP A 73 -19.55 2.71 -2.39
CA TRP A 73 -18.21 2.45 -2.91
C TRP A 73 -17.27 1.96 -1.81
N SER A 74 -16.19 1.28 -2.19
CA SER A 74 -15.21 0.76 -1.24
C SER A 74 -14.00 1.68 -1.13
N PRO A 75 -13.58 2.07 0.10
CA PRO A 75 -12.36 2.82 0.31
C PRO A 75 -11.15 2.00 -0.13
N SER A 76 -10.23 2.65 -0.79
CA SER A 76 -9.04 2.02 -1.36
C SER A 76 -7.84 2.94 -1.27
N HIS A 77 -6.66 2.32 -1.11
CA HIS A 77 -5.39 3.01 -1.03
C HIS A 77 -4.41 2.42 -2.04
N LEU A 78 -3.77 3.27 -2.81
CA LEU A 78 -2.61 2.91 -3.60
C LEU A 78 -1.41 3.66 -3.02
N CYS A 79 -0.62 3.00 -2.20
CA CYS A 79 0.52 3.60 -1.52
C CYS A 79 1.83 3.16 -2.15
N PHE A 80 2.72 4.09 -2.38
CA PHE A 80 4.05 3.91 -2.97
C PHE A 80 5.10 4.24 -1.93
N TYR A 81 6.16 3.44 -1.88
CA TYR A 81 7.29 3.64 -0.97
C TYR A 81 8.60 3.35 -1.69
N ALA A 82 9.61 4.17 -1.46
CA ALA A 82 11.00 3.76 -1.68
C ALA A 82 11.37 2.79 -0.56
N MET A 83 12.07 1.70 -0.89
CA MET A 83 12.51 0.71 0.08
C MET A 83 14.03 0.53 0.04
N ASP A 84 14.63 0.30 1.21
CA ASP A 84 16.08 0.14 1.35
C ASP A 84 16.50 -1.31 1.53
N THR A 85 15.67 -2.13 2.18
CA THR A 85 16.00 -3.51 2.48
C THR A 85 14.87 -4.46 2.10
N VAL A 86 15.25 -5.60 1.54
CA VAL A 86 14.34 -6.73 1.29
C VAL A 86 15.03 -7.98 1.81
N GLN A 87 14.36 -8.68 2.70
CA GLN A 87 14.79 -9.97 3.22
C GLN A 87 13.71 -11.01 2.91
N THR A 88 14.13 -12.13 2.35
CA THR A 88 13.35 -13.35 2.18
C THR A 88 14.10 -14.50 2.84
N ASP A 89 13.54 -15.71 2.85
CA ASP A 89 14.18 -16.88 3.47
C ASP A 89 15.58 -17.15 2.91
N ASP A 90 15.81 -16.85 1.63
CA ASP A 90 17.04 -17.15 0.87
C ASP A 90 17.79 -15.91 0.37
N TYR A 91 17.33 -14.72 0.74
CA TYR A 91 17.89 -13.49 0.17
C TYR A 91 17.78 -12.29 1.10
N GLN A 92 18.87 -11.55 1.18
CA GLN A 92 18.90 -10.26 1.85
C GLN A 92 19.50 -9.18 0.93
N LEU A 93 18.71 -8.18 0.59
CA LEU A 93 19.15 -6.96 -0.06
C LEU A 93 19.30 -5.86 0.97
N SER A 94 20.45 -5.22 0.98
CA SER A 94 20.63 -3.92 1.63
C SER A 94 20.98 -2.90 0.53
N ASN A 95 20.20 -1.86 0.42
CA ASN A 95 20.48 -0.77 -0.50
C ASN A 95 21.59 0.10 0.09
N LYS A 96 22.85 -0.27 -0.14
CA LYS A 96 23.99 0.58 0.20
C LYS A 96 23.96 1.82 -0.68
N SER A 97 24.31 2.97 -0.10
CA SER A 97 24.35 4.29 -0.74
C SER A 97 24.91 4.23 -2.17
N GLY A 98 24.18 4.81 -3.13
CA GLY A 98 24.57 4.91 -4.54
C GLY A 98 23.76 4.06 -5.54
N ARG A 99 22.89 3.14 -5.10
CA ARG A 99 21.97 2.44 -5.98
C ARG A 99 20.65 3.20 -6.12
N LYS A 100 20.01 3.09 -7.28
CA LYS A 100 18.66 3.63 -7.48
C LYS A 100 17.72 3.08 -6.41
N PRO A 101 16.90 3.91 -5.75
CA PRO A 101 15.92 3.44 -4.79
C PRO A 101 14.97 2.45 -5.46
N GLN A 102 14.67 1.38 -4.75
CA GLN A 102 13.69 0.41 -5.21
C GLN A 102 12.31 0.83 -4.75
N LEU A 103 11.31 0.55 -5.57
CA LEU A 103 9.92 0.87 -5.30
C LEU A 103 9.18 -0.37 -4.80
N LEU A 104 8.35 -0.14 -3.80
CA LEU A 104 7.24 -1.01 -3.44
C LEU A 104 5.96 -0.19 -3.49
N ALA A 105 4.92 -0.71 -4.11
CA ALA A 105 3.59 -0.15 -4.01
C ALA A 105 2.57 -1.22 -3.65
N LEU A 106 1.58 -0.84 -2.85
CA LEU A 106 0.47 -1.68 -2.43
C LEU A 106 -0.83 -1.03 -2.86
N TRP A 107 -1.62 -1.73 -3.65
CA TRP A 107 -3.00 -1.37 -3.89
C TRP A 107 -3.88 -2.20 -2.95
N THR A 108 -4.53 -1.53 -2.01
CA THR A 108 -5.32 -2.17 -0.96
C THR A 108 -6.77 -1.68 -0.96
N VAL A 109 -7.65 -2.51 -0.40
CA VAL A 109 -9.03 -2.16 -0.08
C VAL A 109 -9.36 -2.56 1.34
N GLY A 110 -10.23 -1.81 1.99
CA GLY A 110 -10.77 -2.18 3.29
C GLY A 110 -11.68 -3.40 3.18
N ALA A 111 -11.44 -4.39 4.02
CA ALA A 111 -12.28 -5.58 4.12
C ALA A 111 -12.45 -6.03 5.57
N GLU A 112 -13.43 -6.87 5.82
CA GLU A 112 -13.61 -7.51 7.12
C GLU A 112 -13.82 -9.01 6.99
N GLU A 113 -13.42 -9.75 8.00
CA GLU A 113 -13.61 -11.20 8.07
C GLU A 113 -15.07 -11.54 8.29
N THR A 114 -15.58 -12.45 7.45
CA THR A 114 -16.91 -13.01 7.63
C THR A 114 -16.94 -13.86 8.90
N GLY A 115 -17.75 -13.48 9.86
CA GLY A 115 -17.92 -14.16 11.14
C GLY A 115 -17.24 -13.49 12.34
N SER A 116 -16.01 -13.01 12.24
CA SER A 116 -15.34 -12.28 13.34
C SER A 116 -15.56 -10.77 13.30
N GLY A 117 -15.83 -10.22 12.10
CA GLY A 117 -15.93 -8.77 11.88
C GLY A 117 -14.59 -8.03 11.98
N ASN A 118 -13.46 -8.76 12.07
CA ASN A 118 -12.15 -8.13 12.14
C ASN A 118 -11.82 -7.41 10.84
N LYS A 119 -11.56 -6.10 10.95
CA LYS A 119 -11.18 -5.26 9.81
C LYS A 119 -9.72 -5.39 9.48
N ARG A 120 -9.40 -5.31 8.18
CA ARG A 120 -8.03 -5.29 7.66
C ARG A 120 -7.97 -4.69 6.27
N ASP A 121 -6.81 -4.23 5.88
CA ASP A 121 -6.53 -3.88 4.49
C ASP A 121 -6.15 -5.13 3.70
N VAL A 122 -6.75 -5.31 2.54
CA VAL A 122 -6.44 -6.42 1.63
C VAL A 122 -5.64 -5.90 0.45
N ALA A 123 -4.42 -6.41 0.29
CA ALA A 123 -3.62 -6.11 -0.88
C ALA A 123 -4.17 -6.85 -2.10
N LEU A 124 -4.74 -6.10 -3.03
CA LEU A 124 -5.22 -6.60 -4.32
C LEU A 124 -4.07 -6.76 -5.31
N LEU A 125 -3.05 -5.90 -5.21
CA LEU A 125 -1.90 -5.88 -6.10
C LEU A 125 -0.68 -5.34 -5.35
N ILE A 126 0.46 -5.97 -5.58
CA ILE A 126 1.77 -5.51 -5.10
C ILE A 126 2.63 -5.20 -6.31
N LEU A 127 3.15 -3.97 -6.38
CA LEU A 127 4.00 -3.50 -7.45
C LEU A 127 5.41 -3.29 -6.93
N THR A 128 6.42 -3.69 -7.67
CA THR A 128 7.81 -3.50 -7.24
C THR A 128 8.76 -3.44 -8.43
N THR A 129 9.86 -2.73 -8.25
CA THR A 129 11.01 -2.73 -9.16
C THR A 129 12.03 -3.83 -8.82
N ASN A 130 11.77 -4.66 -7.79
CA ASN A 130 12.68 -5.70 -7.32
C ASN A 130 12.32 -7.05 -7.94
N GLU A 131 13.07 -7.50 -8.94
CA GLU A 131 12.86 -8.78 -9.64
C GLU A 131 12.87 -10.01 -8.71
N ARG A 132 13.69 -9.99 -7.64
CA ARG A 132 13.76 -11.13 -6.72
C ARG A 132 12.52 -11.20 -5.85
N LEU A 133 11.98 -10.05 -5.44
CA LEU A 133 10.71 -10.00 -4.73
C LEU A 133 9.58 -10.55 -5.60
N ILE A 134 9.58 -10.22 -6.89
CA ILE A 134 8.63 -10.76 -7.87
C ILE A 134 8.75 -12.27 -7.97
N ARG A 135 9.96 -12.78 -8.09
CA ARG A 135 10.20 -14.23 -8.20
C ARG A 135 9.74 -14.96 -6.95
N SER A 136 10.15 -14.51 -5.77
CA SER A 136 9.73 -15.08 -4.48
C SER A 136 8.23 -15.02 -4.29
N GLY A 137 7.58 -13.90 -4.65
CA GLY A 137 6.16 -13.73 -4.53
C GLY A 137 5.33 -14.61 -5.47
N ARG A 138 5.80 -14.82 -6.68
CA ARG A 138 5.16 -15.78 -7.61
C ARG A 138 5.19 -17.20 -7.04
N LEU A 139 6.30 -17.61 -6.43
CA LEU A 139 6.40 -18.90 -5.76
C LEU A 139 5.44 -19.00 -4.55
N ALA A 140 5.21 -17.90 -3.86
CA ALA A 140 4.23 -17.81 -2.77
C ALA A 140 2.78 -17.64 -3.28
N GLY A 141 2.56 -17.51 -4.59
CA GLY A 141 1.26 -17.35 -5.22
C GLY A 141 0.67 -15.95 -5.09
N GLN A 142 1.48 -14.94 -4.80
CA GLN A 142 1.02 -13.56 -4.62
C GLN A 142 0.81 -12.84 -5.96
N VAL A 143 -0.10 -11.86 -5.96
CA VAL A 143 -0.33 -11.00 -7.13
C VAL A 143 0.70 -9.88 -7.13
N LEU A 144 1.93 -10.23 -7.59
CA LEU A 144 3.00 -9.25 -7.78
C LEU A 144 3.20 -8.93 -9.25
N ARG A 145 3.46 -7.65 -9.52
CA ARG A 145 3.84 -7.19 -10.85
C ARG A 145 5.08 -6.30 -10.80
N GLU A 146 5.90 -6.50 -11.79
CA GLU A 146 7.05 -5.66 -12.05
C GLU A 146 6.62 -4.33 -12.62
N VAL A 147 7.31 -3.26 -12.19
CA VAL A 147 7.08 -1.91 -12.68
C VAL A 147 8.41 -1.23 -12.99
N GLU A 148 8.38 -0.33 -13.94
CA GLU A 148 9.40 0.69 -14.12
C GLU A 148 8.95 1.94 -13.36
N ALA A 149 9.83 2.50 -12.54
CA ALA A 149 9.51 3.69 -11.77
C ALA A 149 10.58 4.76 -11.92
N THR A 150 10.14 5.98 -12.16
CA THR A 150 10.95 7.18 -12.04
C THR A 150 10.36 8.01 -10.91
N LEU A 151 11.11 8.09 -9.82
CA LEU A 151 10.76 8.93 -8.69
C LEU A 151 11.51 10.25 -8.84
N GLY A 152 10.83 11.37 -8.65
CA GLY A 152 11.45 12.68 -8.61
C GLY A 152 12.49 12.79 -7.49
N LYS A 153 13.26 13.86 -7.48
CA LYS A 153 14.13 14.15 -6.35
C LYS A 153 13.27 14.24 -5.10
N ALA A 154 13.76 13.64 -4.00
CA ALA A 154 13.15 13.89 -2.71
C ALA A 154 13.09 15.40 -2.49
N PRO A 155 11.94 15.99 -2.10
CA PRO A 155 11.89 17.40 -1.80
C PRO A 155 12.92 17.78 -0.76
N GLU A 156 13.38 18.99 -0.84
CA GLU A 156 14.27 19.58 0.16
C GLU A 156 13.53 19.68 1.49
N VAL A 157 14.28 19.61 2.56
CA VAL A 157 13.75 19.79 3.91
C VAL A 157 14.06 21.23 4.29
N ASP A 158 13.06 21.94 4.81
CA ASP A 158 13.27 23.30 5.31
C ASP A 158 14.10 23.30 6.63
N GLU A 159 14.42 24.48 7.14
CA GLU A 159 15.19 24.66 8.39
C GLU A 159 14.53 24.02 9.63
N ASN A 160 13.22 23.74 9.58
CA ASN A 160 12.47 23.08 10.64
C ASN A 160 12.31 21.57 10.42
N GLY A 161 12.92 21.02 9.38
CA GLY A 161 12.80 19.63 9.02
C GLY A 161 11.53 19.29 8.26
N HIS A 162 10.73 20.26 7.84
CA HIS A 162 9.53 20.03 7.06
C HIS A 162 9.87 19.84 5.59
N PRO A 163 9.29 18.81 4.96
CA PRO A 163 9.49 18.62 3.54
C PRO A 163 8.90 19.79 2.74
N SER A 164 9.64 20.25 1.74
CA SER A 164 9.23 21.33 0.84
C SER A 164 9.58 21.00 -0.60
N GLY A 165 8.87 21.57 -1.55
CA GLY A 165 9.19 21.48 -2.97
C GLY A 165 8.19 20.69 -3.82
N ASP A 166 8.54 20.59 -5.09
CA ASP A 166 7.75 19.83 -6.08
C ASP A 166 8.06 18.34 -5.96
N ASP A 167 7.04 17.51 -6.18
CA ASP A 167 7.18 16.07 -6.25
C ASP A 167 6.60 15.55 -7.56
N ARG A 168 7.36 14.69 -8.22
CA ARG A 168 6.98 14.07 -9.48
C ARG A 168 7.30 12.60 -9.45
N PHE A 169 6.39 11.80 -9.94
CA PHE A 169 6.69 10.40 -10.19
C PHE A 169 6.01 9.90 -11.46
N GLN A 170 6.60 8.85 -12.01
CA GLN A 170 6.06 8.10 -13.11
C GLN A 170 6.24 6.63 -12.84
N ILE A 171 5.16 5.87 -12.97
CA ILE A 171 5.15 4.41 -12.79
C ILE A 171 4.52 3.79 -14.00
N LYS A 172 5.26 2.88 -14.64
CA LYS A 172 4.82 2.14 -15.81
C LYS A 172 4.72 0.66 -15.48
N MET A 173 3.56 0.09 -15.72
CA MET A 173 3.25 -1.33 -15.54
C MET A 173 2.64 -1.87 -16.83
N GLY A 174 3.43 -2.53 -17.65
CA GLY A 174 2.98 -2.94 -18.97
C GLY A 174 2.49 -1.75 -19.80
N ASN A 175 1.19 -1.72 -20.11
CA ASN A 175 0.54 -0.63 -20.85
C ASN A 175 -0.10 0.42 -19.95
N THR A 176 0.01 0.28 -18.63
CA THR A 176 -0.51 1.27 -17.68
C THR A 176 0.59 2.22 -17.27
N LEU A 177 0.29 3.52 -17.37
CA LEU A 177 1.15 4.61 -16.98
C LEU A 177 0.44 5.48 -15.96
N ILE A 178 1.06 5.65 -14.80
CA ILE A 178 0.60 6.54 -13.73
C ILE A 178 1.63 7.65 -13.59
N THR A 179 1.20 8.89 -13.76
CA THR A 179 2.06 10.07 -13.65
C THR A 179 1.46 11.03 -12.63
N TRP A 180 2.28 11.47 -11.72
CA TRP A 180 1.96 12.53 -10.78
C TRP A 180 2.86 13.73 -11.01
N ASP A 181 2.26 14.91 -11.03
CA ASP A 181 2.95 16.19 -11.05
C ASP A 181 2.27 17.11 -10.03
N GLY A 182 2.95 17.37 -8.94
CA GLY A 182 2.37 18.10 -7.83
C GLY A 182 3.40 18.66 -6.88
N ARG A 183 2.88 19.31 -5.87
CA ARG A 183 3.65 19.88 -4.78
C ARG A 183 3.04 19.54 -3.44
N GLN A 184 3.87 19.59 -2.43
CA GLN A 184 3.45 19.45 -1.05
C GLN A 184 2.72 20.72 -0.58
N ALA A 185 1.60 20.56 0.09
CA ALA A 185 1.00 21.64 0.85
C ALA A 185 1.78 21.88 2.14
N ARG A 186 1.72 23.09 2.68
CA ARG A 186 2.57 23.54 3.81
C ARG A 186 2.26 22.85 5.14
N ASP A 187 1.06 22.31 5.30
CA ASP A 187 0.64 21.72 6.57
C ASP A 187 1.05 20.25 6.63
N SER A 188 2.04 19.96 7.44
CA SER A 188 2.48 18.60 7.72
C SER A 188 2.15 18.22 9.16
N SER A 189 1.84 16.94 9.39
CA SER A 189 1.60 16.38 10.72
C SER A 189 2.46 15.14 10.95
N ALA A 190 2.86 14.92 12.20
CA ALA A 190 3.56 13.70 12.56
C ALA A 190 2.56 12.53 12.58
N VAL A 191 2.94 11.42 11.94
CA VAL A 191 2.16 10.19 11.93
C VAL A 191 3.02 8.99 12.26
N SER A 192 2.43 8.04 12.95
CA SER A 192 2.99 6.71 13.17
C SER A 192 1.85 5.73 13.35
N GLY A 193 2.07 4.47 13.09
CA GLY A 193 1.02 3.48 13.27
C GLY A 193 1.38 2.11 12.72
N SER A 194 0.46 1.18 12.90
CA SER A 194 0.55 -0.16 12.33
C SER A 194 -0.79 -0.55 11.72
N VAL A 195 -0.73 -1.12 10.53
CA VAL A 195 -1.90 -1.60 9.79
C VAL A 195 -1.72 -3.09 9.52
N ALA A 196 -2.75 -3.88 9.84
CA ALA A 196 -2.80 -5.28 9.47
C ALA A 196 -3.13 -5.41 7.97
N ILE A 197 -2.33 -6.19 7.24
CA ILE A 197 -2.52 -6.43 5.82
C ILE A 197 -2.85 -7.90 5.61
N ALA A 198 -3.86 -8.19 4.82
CA ALA A 198 -4.10 -9.51 4.27
C ALA A 198 -3.78 -9.51 2.77
N TRP A 199 -3.41 -10.67 2.23
CA TRP A 199 -3.21 -10.85 0.81
C TRP A 199 -3.71 -12.21 0.34
N ALA A 200 -4.09 -12.31 -0.93
CA ALA A 200 -4.50 -13.56 -1.54
C ALA A 200 -3.40 -14.10 -2.46
N ALA A 201 -3.27 -15.42 -2.53
CA ALA A 201 -2.38 -16.07 -3.48
C ALA A 201 -2.85 -15.89 -4.93
N SER A 202 -4.16 -15.87 -5.16
CA SER A 202 -4.82 -15.58 -6.44
C SER A 202 -6.27 -15.25 -6.18
N ALA A 203 -6.95 -14.67 -7.16
CA ALA A 203 -8.40 -14.42 -7.07
C ALA A 203 -9.13 -15.72 -6.71
N GLY A 204 -9.89 -15.71 -5.63
CA GLY A 204 -10.63 -16.87 -5.14
C GLY A 204 -9.79 -17.94 -4.45
N ALA A 205 -8.48 -17.76 -4.25
CA ALA A 205 -7.64 -18.78 -3.61
C ALA A 205 -7.97 -18.96 -2.13
N ALA A 206 -7.98 -20.22 -1.69
CA ALA A 206 -8.14 -20.59 -0.28
C ALA A 206 -6.94 -20.20 0.59
N ARG A 207 -5.80 -19.84 -0.01
CA ARG A 207 -4.60 -19.45 0.73
C ARG A 207 -4.59 -17.95 0.98
N LYS A 208 -4.69 -17.61 2.23
CA LYS A 208 -4.54 -16.24 2.74
C LYS A 208 -3.17 -16.12 3.39
N GLY A 209 -2.49 -15.02 3.13
CA GLY A 209 -1.37 -14.58 3.93
C GLY A 209 -1.77 -13.40 4.79
N ASN A 210 -1.07 -13.22 5.87
CA ASN A 210 -1.22 -12.07 6.76
C ASN A 210 0.07 -11.28 6.78
N GLY A 211 -0.03 -10.02 7.14
CA GLY A 211 1.13 -9.18 7.29
C GLY A 211 0.81 -7.94 8.08
N SER A 212 1.81 -7.11 8.25
CA SER A 212 1.67 -5.81 8.86
C SER A 212 2.53 -4.78 8.14
N LEU A 213 2.01 -3.57 8.02
CA LEU A 213 2.76 -2.37 7.71
C LEU A 213 2.91 -1.59 9.03
N THR A 214 4.14 -1.37 9.45
CA THR A 214 4.44 -0.53 10.62
C THR A 214 5.19 0.71 10.13
N LEU A 215 4.67 1.88 10.44
CA LEU A 215 5.29 3.17 10.16
C LEU A 215 5.88 3.71 11.45
N THR A 216 7.18 4.00 11.45
CA THR A 216 7.82 4.78 12.51
C THR A 216 7.44 6.25 12.36
N PRO A 217 7.61 7.08 13.39
CA PRO A 217 7.25 8.49 13.31
C PRO A 217 7.85 9.15 12.07
N GLN A 218 6.98 9.75 11.27
CA GLN A 218 7.34 10.48 10.05
C GLN A 218 6.35 11.61 9.82
N TRP A 219 6.70 12.52 8.93
CA TRP A 219 5.85 13.63 8.55
C TRP A 219 4.91 13.20 7.43
N ALA A 220 3.63 13.47 7.57
CA ALA A 220 2.62 13.31 6.54
C ALA A 220 2.15 14.69 6.08
N SER A 221 2.18 14.93 4.80
CA SER A 221 1.80 16.21 4.20
C SER A 221 0.77 15.99 3.11
N PRO A 222 -0.29 16.81 3.07
CA PRO A 222 -1.22 16.80 1.95
C PRO A 222 -0.50 17.23 0.67
N MET A 223 -0.97 16.74 -0.46
CA MET A 223 -0.43 17.02 -1.78
C MET A 223 -1.44 17.76 -2.63
N VAL A 224 -0.95 18.65 -3.47
CA VAL A 224 -1.75 19.37 -4.48
C VAL A 224 -1.10 19.18 -5.84
N GLY A 225 -1.85 18.70 -6.81
CA GLY A 225 -1.33 18.45 -8.14
C GLY A 225 -2.27 17.65 -9.02
N ALA A 226 -1.71 17.08 -10.08
CA ALA A 226 -2.44 16.34 -11.09
C ALA A 226 -1.96 14.87 -11.16
N LEU A 227 -2.89 13.94 -10.96
CA LEU A 227 -2.70 12.52 -11.22
C LEU A 227 -3.27 12.18 -12.60
N LYS A 228 -2.41 11.74 -13.51
CA LYS A 228 -2.80 11.21 -14.81
C LYS A 228 -2.62 9.71 -14.83
N VAL A 229 -3.60 9.02 -15.39
CA VAL A 229 -3.58 7.56 -15.48
C VAL A 229 -3.98 7.16 -16.89
N GLU A 230 -3.11 6.39 -17.53
CA GLU A 230 -3.36 5.79 -18.84
C GLU A 230 -3.30 4.26 -18.67
N GLY A 231 -4.14 3.53 -19.39
CA GLY A 231 -4.15 2.07 -19.35
C GLY A 231 -5.55 1.48 -19.30
N LYS A 232 -5.62 0.15 -19.31
CA LYS A 232 -6.88 -0.61 -19.37
C LYS A 232 -6.96 -1.77 -18.36
N ASP A 233 -5.93 -1.98 -17.53
CA ASP A 233 -5.98 -2.99 -16.48
C ASP A 233 -6.89 -2.55 -15.32
N ASP A 234 -7.10 -3.45 -14.36
CA ASP A 234 -8.02 -3.19 -13.27
C ASP A 234 -7.58 -2.05 -12.34
N LEU A 235 -6.28 -1.85 -12.16
CA LEU A 235 -5.75 -0.72 -11.41
C LEU A 235 -6.01 0.60 -12.15
N ALA A 236 -5.73 0.64 -13.46
CA ALA A 236 -6.02 1.82 -14.28
C ALA A 236 -7.52 2.14 -14.27
N LYS A 237 -8.37 1.14 -14.45
CA LYS A 237 -9.84 1.30 -14.39
C LYS A 237 -10.29 1.82 -13.03
N ALA A 238 -9.74 1.28 -11.92
CA ALA A 238 -10.07 1.74 -10.57
C ALA A 238 -9.69 3.21 -10.38
N LEU A 239 -8.49 3.60 -10.82
CA LEU A 239 -8.02 4.97 -10.71
C LEU A 239 -8.78 5.95 -11.63
N GLN A 240 -9.10 5.55 -12.86
CA GLN A 240 -9.83 6.37 -13.83
C GLN A 240 -11.31 6.49 -13.48
N GLY A 241 -11.92 5.40 -13.05
CA GLY A 241 -13.35 5.31 -12.72
C GLY A 241 -13.72 5.80 -11.33
N SER A 242 -12.73 6.07 -10.46
CA SER A 242 -13.03 6.57 -9.13
C SER A 242 -13.68 7.95 -9.18
N PRO A 243 -14.83 8.16 -8.55
CA PRO A 243 -15.47 9.46 -8.47
C PRO A 243 -14.68 10.44 -7.61
N VAL A 244 -13.88 9.93 -6.68
CA VAL A 244 -13.08 10.71 -5.73
C VAL A 244 -11.67 10.17 -5.66
N ARG A 245 -10.69 11.02 -5.87
CA ARG A 245 -9.27 10.69 -5.78
C ARG A 245 -8.51 11.80 -5.07
N PHE A 246 -7.78 11.46 -4.02
CA PHE A 246 -6.86 12.37 -3.36
C PHE A 246 -5.45 11.80 -3.45
N VAL A 247 -4.48 12.61 -3.79
CA VAL A 247 -3.07 12.25 -3.65
C VAL A 247 -2.54 12.85 -2.36
N GLY A 248 -2.04 11.98 -1.51
CA GLY A 248 -1.56 12.32 -0.18
C GLY A 248 -2.10 11.34 0.88
N PRO A 249 -1.51 11.32 2.04
CA PRO A 249 -0.37 12.14 2.42
C PRO A 249 0.93 11.70 1.74
N LEU A 250 1.86 12.63 1.59
CA LEU A 250 3.25 12.36 1.32
C LEU A 250 3.96 12.12 2.64
N TYR A 251 4.66 10.98 2.76
CA TYR A 251 5.40 10.60 3.96
C TYR A 251 6.88 10.91 3.83
N ARG A 252 7.43 11.62 4.81
CA ARG A 252 8.84 12.04 4.82
C ARG A 252 9.49 11.82 6.18
N GLY A 253 10.79 11.54 6.14
CA GLY A 253 11.53 11.21 7.35
C GLY A 253 11.09 9.88 7.95
N GLY A 254 11.68 9.48 9.08
CA GLY A 254 11.35 8.22 9.72
C GLY A 254 11.58 7.03 8.80
N GLY A 255 10.78 6.02 8.97
CA GLY A 255 10.84 4.80 8.16
C GLY A 255 9.61 3.94 8.35
N GLY A 256 9.64 2.76 7.73
CA GLY A 256 8.61 1.77 7.92
C GLY A 256 9.10 0.38 7.57
N GLU A 257 8.33 -0.61 7.96
CA GLU A 257 8.59 -2.00 7.66
C GLU A 257 7.29 -2.70 7.26
N ILE A 258 7.35 -3.51 6.22
CA ILE A 258 6.31 -4.47 5.89
C ILE A 258 6.82 -5.86 6.20
N ARG A 259 6.04 -6.61 6.94
CA ARG A 259 6.22 -8.05 7.15
C ARG A 259 5.05 -8.77 6.51
N LEU A 260 5.35 -9.74 5.68
CA LEU A 260 4.36 -10.63 5.08
C LEU A 260 4.66 -12.05 5.53
N GLN A 261 3.61 -12.75 5.98
CA GLN A 261 3.65 -14.09 6.53
C GLN A 261 2.78 -15.01 5.65
N ARG A 262 3.11 -16.30 5.64
CA ARG A 262 2.29 -17.34 5.01
C ARG A 262 1.07 -17.68 5.84
#